data_defe65340817d7ac3653256a508e05cd
#
_entry.id   defe65340817d7ac3653256a508e05cd
#
_cell.length_a   1.000
_cell.length_b   1.000
_cell.length_c   1.000
_cell.angle_alpha   90.00
_cell.angle_beta   90.00
_cell.angle_gamma   90.00
#
_symmetry.space_group_name_H-M   'P 1'
#
loop_
_entity.id
_entity.type
_entity.pdbx_description
1 polymer ?
#
loop_
_entity_poly.entity_id
_entity_poly.type
_entity_poly.pdbx_seq_one_letter_code
_entity_poly.pdbx_strand_id
1 'polypeptide(L)'
;MRKFLLLFAICVFQFVANAQQINLAQQFKNLKPRSIGPAGMSGRVTSIDAVHTNTDIIYLGTASGGVWKTENGGAKWTPIFDEQPIQNIGAVAITQSNPSIVWVGTGEGNPRNSINIGEGIYKTLDGGKTWKCMG
;
A
#
# COMPACT_ATOMS: atom_id res chain seq x y z
N MET A 1 -24.99 -53.79 -26.91
CA MET A 1 -25.66 -52.67 -26.18
C MET A 1 -24.93 -52.27 -24.91
N ARG A 2 -24.59 -53.14 -23.97
CA ARG A 2 -23.89 -52.75 -22.70
C ARG A 2 -22.58 -52.02 -22.90
N LYS A 3 -21.73 -52.40 -23.87
CA LYS A 3 -20.43 -51.74 -24.15
C LYS A 3 -20.58 -50.33 -24.75
N PHE A 4 -21.63 -50.08 -25.51
CA PHE A 4 -21.96 -48.77 -26.08
C PHE A 4 -22.46 -47.80 -25.01
N LEU A 5 -23.26 -48.28 -24.06
CA LEU A 5 -23.73 -47.51 -22.92
C LEU A 5 -22.57 -47.07 -21.98
N LEU A 6 -21.57 -47.94 -21.79
CA LEU A 6 -20.40 -47.63 -20.99
C LEU A 6 -19.49 -46.56 -21.65
N LEU A 7 -19.29 -46.67 -22.98
CA LEU A 7 -18.53 -45.64 -23.74
C LEU A 7 -19.25 -44.28 -23.72
N PHE A 8 -20.57 -44.27 -23.87
CA PHE A 8 -21.36 -43.05 -23.80
C PHE A 8 -21.31 -42.41 -22.40
N ALA A 9 -21.38 -43.19 -21.33
CA ALA A 9 -21.27 -42.72 -19.96
C ALA A 9 -19.85 -42.12 -19.68
N ILE A 10 -18.78 -42.72 -20.20
CA ILE A 10 -17.42 -42.20 -20.08
C ILE A 10 -17.24 -40.87 -20.84
N CYS A 11 -17.80 -40.75 -22.05
CA CYS A 11 -17.76 -39.49 -22.80
C CYS A 11 -18.55 -38.37 -22.10
N VAL A 12 -19.70 -38.63 -21.52
CA VAL A 12 -20.51 -37.66 -20.78
C VAL A 12 -19.78 -37.21 -19.50
N PHE A 13 -19.07 -38.12 -18.84
CA PHE A 13 -18.28 -37.79 -17.63
C PHE A 13 -17.09 -36.89 -17.93
N GLN A 14 -16.49 -37.03 -19.12
CA GLN A 14 -15.40 -36.15 -19.55
C GLN A 14 -15.86 -34.71 -19.88
N PHE A 15 -17.12 -34.55 -20.32
CA PHE A 15 -17.71 -33.23 -20.57
C PHE A 15 -18.05 -32.46 -19.28
N VAL A 16 -18.38 -33.17 -18.21
CA VAL A 16 -18.67 -32.52 -16.91
C VAL A 16 -17.43 -32.14 -16.14
N ALA A 17 -16.29 -32.77 -16.42
CA ALA A 17 -15.02 -32.49 -15.73
C ALA A 17 -14.33 -31.19 -16.19
N ASN A 18 -14.80 -30.54 -17.27
CA ASN A 18 -14.41 -29.19 -17.65
C ASN A 18 -15.25 -28.13 -16.92
N ALA A 19 -15.51 -28.32 -15.65
CA ALA A 19 -16.02 -27.24 -14.81
C ALA A 19 -14.99 -26.11 -14.87
N GLN A 20 -15.37 -25.00 -15.49
CA GLN A 20 -14.56 -23.81 -15.65
C GLN A 20 -13.91 -23.47 -14.30
N GLN A 21 -12.60 -23.63 -14.21
CA GLN A 21 -11.87 -23.01 -13.11
C GLN A 21 -12.06 -21.51 -13.27
N ILE A 22 -12.98 -20.96 -12.48
CA ILE A 22 -13.18 -19.52 -12.39
C ILE A 22 -11.86 -18.94 -11.87
N ASN A 23 -11.06 -18.33 -12.76
CA ASN A 23 -9.85 -17.66 -12.36
C ASN A 23 -10.25 -16.35 -11.66
N LEU A 24 -10.49 -16.45 -10.35
CA LEU A 24 -10.86 -15.33 -9.50
C LEU A 24 -9.88 -14.17 -9.64
N ALA A 25 -8.58 -14.46 -9.75
CA ALA A 25 -7.56 -13.43 -9.94
C ALA A 25 -7.78 -12.61 -11.22
N GLN A 26 -8.28 -13.23 -12.28
CA GLN A 26 -8.56 -12.54 -13.54
C GLN A 26 -9.86 -11.71 -13.47
N GLN A 27 -10.85 -12.16 -12.70
CA GLN A 27 -12.08 -11.40 -12.48
C GLN A 27 -11.83 -10.15 -11.63
N PHE A 28 -10.91 -10.24 -10.67
CA PHE A 28 -10.57 -9.13 -9.78
C PHE A 28 -9.43 -8.24 -10.29
N LYS A 29 -8.84 -8.57 -11.44
CA LYS A 29 -7.71 -7.84 -12.05
C LYS A 29 -7.95 -6.33 -12.20
N ASN A 30 -9.20 -5.92 -12.44
CA ASN A 30 -9.56 -4.53 -12.64
C ASN A 30 -10.10 -3.83 -11.37
N LEU A 31 -10.20 -4.57 -10.26
CA LEU A 31 -10.59 -3.96 -8.99
C LEU A 31 -9.38 -3.25 -8.39
N LYS A 32 -9.42 -1.94 -8.43
CA LYS A 32 -8.46 -1.10 -7.72
C LYS A 32 -9.04 -0.74 -6.35
N PRO A 33 -8.34 -1.06 -5.26
CA PRO A 33 -8.74 -0.57 -3.94
C PRO A 33 -8.77 0.95 -3.97
N ARG A 34 -9.82 1.53 -3.37
CA ARG A 34 -9.93 2.97 -3.17
C ARG A 34 -9.58 3.30 -1.74
N SER A 35 -8.60 4.19 -1.54
CA SER A 35 -8.40 4.76 -0.22
C SER A 35 -9.65 5.54 0.21
N ILE A 36 -10.18 5.20 1.37
CA ILE A 36 -11.33 5.88 1.96
C ILE A 36 -10.92 6.85 3.07
N GLY A 37 -9.61 7.14 3.15
CA GLY A 37 -9.03 7.99 4.17
C GLY A 37 -8.73 7.25 5.48
N PRO A 38 -8.15 7.93 6.46
CA PRO A 38 -7.89 7.34 7.76
C PRO A 38 -9.21 6.94 8.41
N ALA A 39 -9.35 5.67 8.72
CA ALA A 39 -10.41 5.22 9.62
C ALA A 39 -10.13 5.77 11.04
N GLY A 40 -11.14 5.99 11.85
CA GLY A 40 -11.00 6.57 13.19
C GLY A 40 -10.07 5.81 14.15
N MET A 41 -9.59 4.63 13.77
CA MET A 41 -8.65 3.77 14.50
C MET A 41 -7.42 3.41 13.64
N SER A 42 -7.05 4.24 12.69
CA SER A 42 -6.10 3.95 11.60
C SER A 42 -4.62 3.87 11.99
N GLY A 43 -4.32 3.56 13.21
CA GLY A 43 -2.96 3.37 13.66
C GLY A 43 -2.37 4.64 14.27
N ARG A 44 -1.16 4.50 14.79
CA ARG A 44 -0.45 5.62 15.42
C ARG A 44 0.44 6.33 14.41
N VAL A 45 0.62 7.61 14.60
CA VAL A 45 1.66 8.39 13.96
C VAL A 45 3.00 8.00 14.58
N THR A 46 3.93 7.60 13.75
CA THR A 46 5.30 7.20 14.14
C THR A 46 6.30 8.33 13.93
N SER A 47 6.03 9.19 12.96
CA SER A 47 6.91 10.31 12.61
C SER A 47 6.09 11.45 12.02
N ILE A 48 6.55 12.66 12.28
CA ILE A 48 6.01 13.90 11.71
C ILE A 48 7.16 14.82 11.36
N ASP A 49 7.09 15.45 10.20
CA ASP A 49 8.00 16.52 9.82
C ASP A 49 7.25 17.58 9.01
N ALA A 50 7.67 18.84 9.13
CA ALA A 50 7.03 19.98 8.47
C ALA A 50 8.09 20.84 7.76
N VAL A 51 7.67 21.50 6.68
CA VAL A 51 8.53 22.48 6.00
C VAL A 51 8.65 23.74 6.86
N HIS A 52 9.85 24.06 7.31
CA HIS A 52 10.09 25.18 8.26
C HIS A 52 9.68 26.54 7.70
N THR A 53 9.83 26.73 6.39
CA THR A 53 9.46 27.98 5.70
C THR A 53 7.99 28.08 5.32
N ASN A 54 7.27 26.95 5.38
CA ASN A 54 5.83 26.87 5.12
C ASN A 54 5.22 25.72 5.92
N THR A 55 4.78 26.02 7.11
CA THR A 55 4.21 25.07 8.07
C THR A 55 2.85 24.48 7.65
N ASP A 56 2.26 24.94 6.55
CA ASP A 56 1.09 24.30 5.96
C ASP A 56 1.43 22.96 5.32
N ILE A 57 2.71 22.74 4.96
CA ILE A 57 3.18 21.49 4.38
C ILE A 57 3.76 20.58 5.46
N ILE A 58 3.05 19.50 5.74
CA ILE A 58 3.42 18.54 6.77
C ILE A 58 3.34 17.12 6.18
N TYR A 59 4.26 16.29 6.58
CA TYR A 59 4.27 14.86 6.28
C TYR A 59 4.12 14.05 7.56
N LEU A 60 3.27 13.03 7.52
CA LEU A 60 3.06 12.07 8.60
C LEU A 60 3.46 10.68 8.14
N GLY A 61 4.30 10.01 8.92
CA GLY A 61 4.51 8.57 8.83
C GLY A 61 3.62 7.83 9.82
N THR A 62 3.01 6.74 9.40
CA THR A 62 2.14 5.94 10.25
C THR A 62 2.65 4.50 10.35
N ALA A 63 2.36 3.84 11.47
CA ALA A 63 2.86 2.49 11.75
C ALA A 63 2.41 1.43 10.74
N SER A 64 1.28 1.64 10.06
CA SER A 64 0.72 0.68 9.09
C SER A 64 -0.23 1.30 8.06
N GLY A 65 -0.17 2.60 7.87
CA GLY A 65 -1.04 3.34 6.95
C GLY A 65 -0.28 4.25 5.99
N GLY A 66 1.01 3.97 5.74
CA GLY A 66 1.84 4.69 4.79
C GLY A 66 2.21 6.11 5.23
N VAL A 67 2.50 6.95 4.24
CA VAL A 67 2.84 8.36 4.42
C VAL A 67 1.68 9.23 3.96
N TRP A 68 1.35 10.21 4.78
CA TRP A 68 0.30 11.19 4.52
C TRP A 68 0.90 12.59 4.42
N LYS A 69 0.38 13.39 3.50
CA LYS A 69 0.79 14.78 3.29
C LYS A 69 -0.41 15.71 3.42
N THR A 70 -0.20 16.84 4.06
CA THR A 70 -1.08 18.01 3.95
C THR A 70 -0.33 19.17 3.31
N GLU A 71 -1.07 20.06 2.66
CA GLU A 71 -0.56 21.33 2.08
C GLU A 71 -1.40 22.51 2.56
N ASN A 72 -2.20 22.31 3.60
CA ASN A 72 -3.12 23.31 4.15
C ASN A 72 -3.24 23.21 5.68
N GLY A 73 -2.12 22.99 6.36
CA GLY A 73 -2.06 22.97 7.82
C GLY A 73 -2.85 21.86 8.49
N GLY A 74 -3.09 20.75 7.79
CA GLY A 74 -3.80 19.60 8.32
C GLY A 74 -5.31 19.57 8.05
N ALA A 75 -5.86 20.56 7.33
CA ALA A 75 -7.28 20.59 7.00
C ALA A 75 -7.68 19.47 6.02
N LYS A 76 -6.73 19.05 5.16
CA LYS A 76 -6.89 17.91 4.26
C LYS A 76 -5.60 17.09 4.22
N TRP A 77 -5.74 15.77 4.33
CA TRP A 77 -4.63 14.82 4.23
C TRP A 77 -4.78 13.96 2.98
N THR A 78 -3.68 13.75 2.28
CA THR A 78 -3.62 12.93 1.07
C THR A 78 -2.60 11.82 1.30
N PRO A 79 -2.96 10.55 1.09
CA PRO A 79 -2.00 9.47 1.12
C PRO A 79 -1.09 9.59 -0.11
N ILE A 80 0.22 9.45 0.09
CA ILE A 80 1.22 9.65 -0.96
C ILE A 80 2.17 8.46 -1.10
N PHE A 81 1.91 7.35 -0.41
CA PHE A 81 2.78 6.19 -0.37
C PHE A 81 2.07 4.87 -0.71
N ASP A 82 0.79 4.93 -1.09
CA ASP A 82 -0.09 3.77 -1.31
C ASP A 82 0.38 2.82 -2.42
N GLU A 83 1.12 3.34 -3.39
CA GLU A 83 1.65 2.53 -4.51
C GLU A 83 2.93 1.75 -4.13
N GLN A 84 3.45 1.92 -2.91
CA GLN A 84 4.63 1.21 -2.45
C GLN A 84 4.25 -0.15 -1.81
N PRO A 85 5.14 -1.16 -1.87
CA PRO A 85 4.83 -2.50 -1.38
C PRO A 85 4.68 -2.57 0.13
N ILE A 86 5.18 -1.58 0.86
CA ILE A 86 5.21 -1.54 2.33
C ILE A 86 4.53 -0.27 2.85
N GLN A 87 3.69 -0.42 3.88
CA GLN A 87 2.94 0.69 4.49
C GLN A 87 3.36 0.99 5.92
N ASN A 88 4.39 0.30 6.42
CA ASN A 88 4.89 0.47 7.78
C ASN A 88 5.99 1.52 7.78
N ILE A 89 5.73 2.68 8.36
CA ILE A 89 6.66 3.81 8.37
C ILE A 89 7.20 4.01 9.79
N GLY A 90 8.52 4.10 9.90
CA GLY A 90 9.21 4.41 11.14
C GLY A 90 9.68 5.85 11.23
N ALA A 91 10.07 6.44 10.10
CA ALA A 91 10.59 7.79 10.05
C ALA A 91 10.24 8.51 8.76
N VAL A 92 10.04 9.82 8.85
CA VAL A 92 9.91 10.74 7.70
C VAL A 92 10.82 11.92 7.96
N ALA A 93 11.57 12.38 6.94
CA ALA A 93 12.43 13.53 7.04
C ALA A 93 12.42 14.36 5.75
N ILE A 94 12.17 15.66 5.87
CA ILE A 94 12.16 16.63 4.77
C ILE A 94 13.53 17.28 4.67
N THR A 95 14.06 17.42 3.46
CA THR A 95 15.23 18.23 3.21
C THR A 95 14.82 19.71 3.21
N GLN A 96 15.10 20.42 4.30
CA GLN A 96 14.62 21.80 4.50
C GLN A 96 15.13 22.81 3.44
N SER A 97 16.32 22.58 2.86
CA SER A 97 16.85 23.38 1.74
C SER A 97 16.16 23.12 0.42
N ASN A 98 15.50 21.96 0.26
CA ASN A 98 14.69 21.61 -0.89
C ASN A 98 13.54 20.69 -0.45
N PRO A 99 12.37 21.24 -0.08
CA PRO A 99 11.25 20.48 0.45
C PRO A 99 10.60 19.48 -0.52
N SER A 100 10.97 19.51 -1.80
CA SER A 100 10.58 18.45 -2.74
C SER A 100 11.30 17.12 -2.46
N ILE A 101 12.41 17.16 -1.72
CA ILE A 101 13.16 15.97 -1.33
C ILE A 101 12.72 15.52 0.05
N VAL A 102 12.11 14.33 0.10
CA VAL A 102 11.68 13.69 1.35
C VAL A 102 12.23 12.28 1.42
N TRP A 103 12.64 11.88 2.60
CA TRP A 103 13.11 10.55 2.92
C TRP A 103 12.11 9.85 3.82
N VAL A 104 11.92 8.56 3.59
CA VAL A 104 11.03 7.71 4.37
C VAL A 104 11.79 6.44 4.75
N GLY A 105 11.94 6.20 6.05
CA GLY A 105 12.39 4.92 6.59
C GLY A 105 11.20 4.03 6.87
N THR A 106 11.15 2.86 6.24
CA THR A 106 10.10 1.88 6.46
C THR A 106 10.42 0.98 7.65
N GLY A 107 9.39 0.31 8.18
CA GLY A 107 9.49 -0.49 9.41
C GLY A 107 9.30 0.34 10.65
N GLU A 108 8.93 -0.31 11.74
CA GLU A 108 8.69 0.36 13.00
C GLU A 108 9.63 -0.15 14.08
N GLY A 109 10.48 0.74 14.59
CA GLY A 109 11.43 0.46 15.67
C GLY A 109 10.91 0.75 17.08
N ASN A 110 9.71 1.30 17.23
CA ASN A 110 9.13 1.61 18.54
C ASN A 110 8.74 0.34 19.29
N PRO A 111 9.16 0.15 20.54
CA PRO A 111 8.86 -1.06 21.29
C PRO A 111 7.35 -1.19 21.55
N ARG A 112 6.72 -2.18 20.95
CA ARG A 112 5.32 -2.58 21.13
C ARG A 112 5.11 -4.06 20.87
N ASN A 113 3.88 -4.54 21.17
CA ASN A 113 3.49 -5.92 20.94
C ASN A 113 3.37 -6.31 19.45
N SER A 114 3.31 -5.31 18.56
CA SER A 114 3.26 -5.49 17.11
C SER A 114 4.32 -4.61 16.45
N ILE A 115 5.48 -5.17 16.18
CA ILE A 115 6.54 -4.52 15.40
C ILE A 115 6.39 -5.01 13.96
N ASN A 116 6.34 -4.08 13.02
CA ASN A 116 6.24 -4.39 11.61
C ASN A 116 7.60 -4.24 10.92
N ILE A 117 7.89 -5.18 10.03
CA ILE A 117 9.13 -5.21 9.25
C ILE A 117 9.16 -4.04 8.27
N GLY A 118 10.35 -3.49 8.02
CA GLY A 118 10.61 -2.51 6.96
C GLY A 118 11.24 -3.17 5.73
N GLU A 119 11.18 -2.47 4.62
CA GLU A 119 11.82 -2.85 3.36
C GLU A 119 12.76 -1.72 2.86
N GLY A 120 13.52 -1.15 3.81
CA GLY A 120 14.54 -0.17 3.49
C GLY A 120 14.06 1.28 3.52
N ILE A 121 14.82 2.13 2.82
CA ILE A 121 14.65 3.57 2.80
C ILE A 121 14.16 4.01 1.43
N TYR A 122 13.15 4.86 1.41
CA TYR A 122 12.60 5.45 0.19
C TYR A 122 12.91 6.94 0.12
N LYS A 123 13.05 7.44 -1.11
CA LYS A 123 13.28 8.84 -1.40
C LYS A 123 12.36 9.34 -2.49
N THR A 124 11.81 10.51 -2.32
CA THR A 124 11.16 11.29 -3.38
C THR A 124 11.98 12.52 -3.74
N LEU A 125 11.84 13.00 -4.98
CA LEU A 125 12.42 14.25 -5.46
C LEU A 125 11.35 15.25 -5.89
N ASP A 126 10.09 14.88 -5.79
CA ASP A 126 8.92 15.61 -6.34
C ASP A 126 7.79 15.81 -5.30
N GLY A 127 8.18 15.80 -4.02
CA GLY A 127 7.26 16.07 -2.91
C GLY A 127 6.26 14.94 -2.66
N GLY A 128 6.65 13.69 -3.00
CA GLY A 128 5.87 12.50 -2.74
C GLY A 128 4.98 12.02 -3.88
N LYS A 129 5.16 12.54 -5.10
CA LYS A 129 4.44 12.05 -6.28
C LYS A 129 5.00 10.73 -6.78
N THR A 130 6.33 10.58 -6.73
CA THR A 130 7.02 9.34 -7.06
C THR A 130 8.04 8.99 -5.99
N TRP A 131 8.28 7.69 -5.80
CA TRP A 131 9.18 7.17 -4.78
C TRP A 131 10.18 6.18 -5.37
N LYS A 132 11.41 6.22 -4.89
CA LYS A 132 12.46 5.29 -5.25
C LYS A 132 13.01 4.62 -3.98
N CYS A 133 13.04 3.29 -3.96
CA CYS A 133 13.75 2.54 -2.93
C CYS A 133 15.26 2.76 -3.09
N MET A 134 15.92 3.07 -2.00
CA MET A 134 17.34 3.38 -1.97
C MET A 134 18.18 2.29 -1.27
N GLY A 135 17.52 1.22 -0.79
CA GLY A 135 18.10 0.10 -0.07
C GLY A 135 17.57 -0.07 1.32
#